data_0f6fc6f27550179a09fd079af26e3260
#
_entry.id   0f6fc6f27550179a09fd079af26e3260
#
_cell.length_a   1.000
_cell.length_b   1.000
_cell.length_c   1.000
_cell.angle_alpha   90.00
_cell.angle_beta   90.00
_cell.angle_gamma   90.00
#
_symmetry.space_group_name_H-M   'P 1'
#
loop_
_entity.id
_entity.type
_entity.pdbx_description
1 polymer ?
#
loop_
_entity_poly.entity_id
_entity_poly.type
_entity_poly.pdbx_seq_one_letter_code
_entity_poly.pdbx_strand_id
1 'polypeptide(L)'
;MRIAVTGSIATDHLMTFPGRFTEQLLADSLDRLSLSFLVDELEVRRGGVAANIAFGLGGLGLHPVLVGAVGGDWSDYQLWLKEHGVDTDSVHVSTTRHTARFVCTTDADHNQIGSFYPGAMSEAGRISLRRVAERTGGLDLVLVSPNDPEAMLRHTRECAALGIPFAADVSQQLAVLGRADTRALLDRPAYLFTNAYEAVLLQERTGWTEQQILGRVGTWVTTRGADGVHLEQAGVRPLDIAAAPLRRGVTPEPTGAGDAFRAGFLAGLAWDLGHEQAARLGSVLAATALETTGTQTYTLRRTPLLARLRAAYGDRAARQVAPRLTALR
;
A
#
# COMPACT_ATOMS: atom_id res chain seq x y z
N MET A 1 4.27 17.54 -8.74
CA MET A 1 3.90 17.21 -7.36
C MET A 1 4.88 16.20 -6.81
N ARG A 2 5.52 16.52 -5.67
CA ARG A 2 6.48 15.63 -4.98
C ARG A 2 5.77 14.90 -3.87
N ILE A 3 5.66 13.58 -4.02
CA ILE A 3 4.93 12.72 -3.09
C ILE A 3 5.94 11.93 -2.25
N ALA A 4 5.81 11.99 -0.92
CA ALA A 4 6.47 11.04 -0.03
C ALA A 4 5.49 9.92 0.36
N VAL A 5 5.99 8.69 0.37
CA VAL A 5 5.24 7.51 0.81
C VAL A 5 5.94 6.95 2.04
N THR A 6 5.33 7.11 3.21
CA THR A 6 5.85 6.58 4.45
C THR A 6 5.09 5.32 4.86
N GLY A 7 5.82 4.27 5.24
CA GLY A 7 5.22 3.00 5.60
C GLY A 7 6.20 1.84 5.62
N SER A 8 5.68 0.63 5.61
CA SER A 8 6.46 -0.60 5.65
C SER A 8 7.23 -0.85 4.35
N ILE A 9 8.45 -1.36 4.52
CA ILE A 9 9.30 -1.97 3.50
C ILE A 9 9.62 -3.36 4.03
N ALA A 10 9.23 -4.42 3.32
CA ALA A 10 9.32 -5.78 3.82
C ALA A 10 9.65 -6.78 2.70
N THR A 11 10.00 -8.00 3.07
CA THR A 11 10.06 -9.13 2.16
C THR A 11 9.13 -10.24 2.63
N ASP A 12 8.48 -10.94 1.70
CA ASP A 12 7.64 -12.09 1.97
C ASP A 12 8.41 -13.36 1.64
N HIS A 13 8.56 -14.24 2.61
CA HIS A 13 9.21 -15.54 2.50
C HIS A 13 8.14 -16.62 2.51
N LEU A 14 7.79 -17.12 1.34
CA LEU A 14 6.69 -18.07 1.13
C LEU A 14 7.28 -19.45 0.91
N MET A 15 6.88 -20.41 1.74
CA MET A 15 7.37 -21.78 1.72
C MET A 15 6.22 -22.74 1.44
N THR A 16 6.49 -23.80 0.68
CA THR A 16 5.55 -24.88 0.40
C THR A 16 5.96 -26.13 1.13
N PHE A 17 5.09 -26.63 2.00
CA PHE A 17 5.25 -27.90 2.69
C PHE A 17 4.42 -28.96 1.94
N PRO A 18 5.02 -30.04 1.41
CA PRO A 18 4.31 -31.03 0.59
C PRO A 18 3.39 -31.96 1.41
N GLY A 19 3.52 -31.98 2.75
CA GLY A 19 2.66 -32.70 3.66
C GLY A 19 1.49 -31.86 4.17
N ARG A 20 0.80 -32.38 5.18
CA ARG A 20 -0.31 -31.70 5.87
C ARG A 20 0.10 -31.37 7.29
N PHE A 21 -0.19 -30.17 7.78
CA PHE A 21 0.10 -29.80 9.17
C PHE A 21 -0.62 -30.70 10.16
N THR A 22 -1.85 -31.11 9.84
CA THR A 22 -2.65 -32.02 10.68
C THR A 22 -2.01 -33.38 10.90
N GLU A 23 -1.18 -33.87 9.98
CA GLU A 23 -0.45 -35.14 10.11
C GLU A 23 0.78 -35.01 11.02
N GLN A 24 1.26 -33.79 11.27
CA GLN A 24 2.39 -33.48 12.14
C GLN A 24 1.96 -33.09 13.56
N LEU A 25 0.68 -32.80 13.76
CA LEU A 25 0.11 -32.36 15.03
C LEU A 25 -0.41 -33.58 15.80
N LEU A 26 0.16 -33.83 16.98
CA LEU A 26 -0.35 -34.82 17.93
C LEU A 26 -1.36 -34.16 18.86
N ALA A 27 -2.64 -34.51 18.74
CA ALA A 27 -3.73 -33.88 19.50
C ALA A 27 -3.49 -33.86 21.01
N ASP A 28 -2.87 -34.93 21.53
CA ASP A 28 -2.61 -35.09 22.96
C ASP A 28 -1.31 -34.40 23.46
N SER A 29 -0.60 -33.67 22.56
CA SER A 29 0.69 -33.06 22.88
C SER A 29 0.76 -31.59 22.44
N LEU A 30 -0.39 -30.91 22.29
CA LEU A 30 -0.48 -29.52 21.84
C LEU A 30 0.12 -28.51 22.85
N ASP A 31 0.27 -28.90 24.10
CA ASP A 31 0.90 -28.12 25.18
C ASP A 31 2.43 -28.07 25.08
N ARG A 32 3.05 -28.94 24.26
CA ARG A 32 4.51 -29.06 24.09
C ARG A 32 4.88 -29.27 22.64
N LEU A 33 4.47 -28.32 21.77
CA LEU A 33 4.73 -28.40 20.34
C LEU A 33 6.22 -28.10 20.03
N SER A 34 6.84 -29.02 19.30
CA SER A 34 8.11 -28.82 18.61
C SER A 34 7.97 -29.39 17.21
N LEU A 35 7.70 -28.53 16.23
CA LEU A 35 7.48 -28.90 14.85
C LEU A 35 8.59 -28.40 13.95
N SER A 36 9.02 -29.25 13.01
CA SER A 36 9.94 -28.88 11.94
C SER A 36 9.37 -29.39 10.62
N PHE A 37 9.28 -28.53 9.66
CA PHE A 37 8.82 -28.87 8.33
C PHE A 37 9.99 -28.86 7.35
N LEU A 38 10.15 -29.93 6.57
CA LEU A 38 10.99 -29.91 5.40
C LEU A 38 10.16 -29.33 4.26
N VAL A 39 10.56 -28.18 3.76
CA VAL A 39 9.85 -27.46 2.69
C VAL A 39 10.57 -27.68 1.36
N ASP A 40 9.79 -27.81 0.28
CA ASP A 40 10.35 -28.09 -1.05
C ASP A 40 10.69 -26.81 -1.81
N GLU A 41 9.97 -25.71 -1.52
CA GLU A 41 10.10 -24.44 -2.20
C GLU A 41 10.20 -23.29 -1.20
N LEU A 42 11.05 -22.32 -1.53
CA LEU A 42 11.12 -21.02 -0.90
C LEU A 42 11.08 -19.95 -1.98
N GLU A 43 10.03 -19.16 -1.98
CA GLU A 43 9.92 -17.95 -2.80
C GLU A 43 10.11 -16.72 -1.93
N VAL A 44 11.02 -15.81 -2.33
CA VAL A 44 11.21 -14.52 -1.67
C VAL A 44 10.67 -13.42 -2.57
N ARG A 45 9.63 -12.73 -2.10
CA ARG A 45 8.99 -11.63 -2.82
C ARG A 45 9.28 -10.29 -2.13
N ARG A 46 9.38 -9.25 -2.93
CA ARG A 46 9.43 -7.87 -2.44
C ARG A 46 8.03 -7.45 -2.00
N GLY A 47 7.95 -6.74 -0.88
CA GLY A 47 6.69 -6.36 -0.27
C GLY A 47 6.81 -5.11 0.60
N GLY A 48 5.80 -4.88 1.41
CA GLY A 48 5.66 -3.68 2.23
C GLY A 48 4.86 -2.59 1.52
N VAL A 49 3.84 -2.09 2.20
CA VAL A 49 2.82 -1.21 1.61
C VAL A 49 3.43 0.05 0.97
N ALA A 50 4.34 0.72 1.68
CA ALA A 50 4.97 1.93 1.14
C ALA A 50 5.86 1.63 -0.07
N ALA A 51 6.61 0.54 -0.04
CA ALA A 51 7.46 0.14 -1.16
C ALA A 51 6.64 -0.26 -2.39
N ASN A 52 5.52 -0.97 -2.21
CA ASN A 52 4.60 -1.34 -3.28
C ASN A 52 3.97 -0.11 -3.95
N ILE A 53 3.51 0.86 -3.15
CA ILE A 53 2.93 2.11 -3.66
C ILE A 53 3.98 2.94 -4.39
N ALA A 54 5.18 3.06 -3.81
CA ALA A 54 6.29 3.78 -4.43
C ALA A 54 6.71 3.12 -5.76
N PHE A 55 6.78 1.79 -5.83
CA PHE A 55 7.01 1.05 -7.06
C PHE A 55 5.98 1.39 -8.15
N GLY A 56 4.69 1.38 -7.81
CA GLY A 56 3.63 1.73 -8.76
C GLY A 56 3.71 3.17 -9.26
N LEU A 57 4.03 4.13 -8.37
CA LEU A 57 4.24 5.53 -8.73
C LEU A 57 5.46 5.71 -9.65
N GLY A 58 6.57 5.06 -9.33
CA GLY A 58 7.78 5.07 -10.14
C GLY A 58 7.54 4.43 -11.52
N GLY A 59 6.81 3.30 -11.55
CA GLY A 59 6.38 2.65 -12.78
C GLY A 59 5.50 3.52 -13.69
N LEU A 60 4.84 4.53 -13.14
CA LEU A 60 4.10 5.57 -13.90
C LEU A 60 4.99 6.74 -14.33
N GLY A 61 6.28 6.73 -14.02
CA GLY A 61 7.23 7.79 -14.36
C GLY A 61 7.25 8.96 -13.37
N LEU A 62 6.69 8.77 -12.18
CA LEU A 62 6.86 9.69 -11.05
C LEU A 62 8.11 9.29 -10.25
N HIS A 63 8.60 10.22 -9.42
CA HIS A 63 9.77 9.97 -8.56
C HIS A 63 9.36 10.11 -7.09
N PRO A 64 8.62 9.11 -6.53
CA PRO A 64 8.18 9.18 -5.16
C PRO A 64 9.36 9.06 -4.19
N VAL A 65 9.26 9.78 -3.06
CA VAL A 65 10.22 9.69 -1.96
C VAL A 65 9.77 8.60 -1.01
N LEU A 66 10.50 7.49 -0.92
CA LEU A 66 10.19 6.41 0.00
C LEU A 66 10.74 6.73 1.39
N VAL A 67 9.88 6.61 2.41
CA VAL A 67 10.20 6.85 3.81
C VAL A 67 9.82 5.64 4.64
N GLY A 68 10.81 4.94 5.16
CA GLY A 68 10.62 3.73 5.96
C GLY A 68 11.94 3.28 6.56
N ALA A 69 11.93 2.17 7.29
CA ALA A 69 13.14 1.64 7.91
C ALA A 69 13.38 0.19 7.50
N VAL A 70 14.64 -0.14 7.24
CA VAL A 70 15.13 -1.43 6.74
C VAL A 70 16.39 -1.84 7.48
N GLY A 71 16.78 -3.10 7.37
CA GLY A 71 18.08 -3.59 7.82
C GLY A 71 19.17 -3.45 6.76
N GLY A 72 20.40 -3.87 7.10
CA GLY A 72 21.52 -3.92 6.14
C GLY A 72 21.34 -4.96 5.02
N ASP A 73 20.30 -5.77 5.09
CA ASP A 73 19.95 -6.85 4.16
C ASP A 73 19.04 -6.41 3.01
N TRP A 74 18.94 -5.12 2.71
CA TRP A 74 18.01 -4.61 1.70
C TRP A 74 18.63 -4.09 0.40
N SER A 75 19.95 -4.26 0.21
CA SER A 75 20.70 -3.68 -0.92
C SER A 75 20.11 -4.01 -2.29
N ASP A 76 19.74 -5.28 -2.52
CA ASP A 76 19.13 -5.71 -3.78
C ASP A 76 17.73 -5.12 -3.98
N TYR A 77 16.99 -4.96 -2.88
CA TYR A 77 15.69 -4.33 -2.91
C TYR A 77 15.80 -2.82 -3.18
N GLN A 78 16.81 -2.16 -2.59
CA GLN A 78 17.11 -0.74 -2.88
C GLN A 78 17.40 -0.52 -4.36
N LEU A 79 18.26 -1.36 -4.93
CA LEU A 79 18.62 -1.28 -6.34
C LEU A 79 17.38 -1.43 -7.23
N TRP A 80 16.55 -2.42 -6.95
CA TRP A 80 15.28 -2.64 -7.63
C TRP A 80 14.37 -1.41 -7.61
N LEU A 81 14.19 -0.79 -6.45
CA LEU A 81 13.33 0.40 -6.31
C LEU A 81 13.93 1.61 -7.05
N LYS A 82 15.25 1.81 -6.99
CA LYS A 82 15.94 2.87 -7.73
C LYS A 82 15.81 2.71 -9.24
N GLU A 83 15.93 1.49 -9.77
CA GLU A 83 15.71 1.17 -11.18
C GLU A 83 14.27 1.47 -11.63
N HIS A 84 13.32 1.44 -10.70
CA HIS A 84 11.92 1.80 -10.93
C HIS A 84 11.59 3.27 -10.57
N GLY A 85 12.60 4.13 -10.45
CA GLY A 85 12.43 5.58 -10.30
C GLY A 85 12.08 6.05 -8.88
N VAL A 86 12.23 5.20 -7.86
CA VAL A 86 11.95 5.54 -6.47
C VAL A 86 13.16 6.20 -5.81
N ASP A 87 12.97 7.36 -5.18
CA ASP A 87 13.97 7.98 -4.32
C ASP A 87 13.99 7.26 -2.96
N THR A 88 15.08 6.54 -2.69
CA THR A 88 15.28 5.75 -1.49
C THR A 88 16.21 6.41 -0.46
N ASP A 89 16.66 7.64 -0.70
CA ASP A 89 17.70 8.29 0.13
C ASP A 89 17.16 8.80 1.48
N SER A 90 15.85 8.69 1.72
CA SER A 90 15.23 8.95 3.02
C SER A 90 14.88 7.69 3.81
N VAL A 91 15.30 6.51 3.33
CA VAL A 91 15.11 5.25 4.05
C VAL A 91 16.16 5.14 5.15
N HIS A 92 15.69 4.85 6.37
CA HIS A 92 16.59 4.58 7.51
C HIS A 92 17.11 3.14 7.43
N VAL A 93 18.43 2.97 7.52
CA VAL A 93 19.05 1.65 7.55
C VAL A 93 19.49 1.34 8.98
N SER A 94 18.85 0.35 9.59
CA SER A 94 19.21 -0.14 10.94
C SER A 94 20.56 -0.86 10.91
N THR A 95 21.38 -0.62 11.92
CA THR A 95 22.66 -1.31 12.12
C THR A 95 22.52 -2.58 12.97
N THR A 96 21.33 -2.82 13.54
CA THR A 96 21.14 -3.90 14.52
C THR A 96 19.99 -4.84 14.18
N ARG A 97 19.11 -4.45 13.25
CA ARG A 97 17.90 -5.21 12.91
C ARG A 97 17.87 -5.52 11.42
N HIS A 98 17.28 -6.65 11.07
CA HIS A 98 16.97 -6.99 9.69
C HIS A 98 15.73 -6.24 9.18
N THR A 99 15.58 -6.18 7.87
CA THR A 99 14.36 -5.70 7.20
C THR A 99 13.15 -6.51 7.66
N ALA A 100 11.97 -5.88 7.74
CA ALA A 100 10.74 -6.57 8.10
C ALA A 100 10.45 -7.75 7.15
N ARG A 101 9.89 -8.84 7.71
CA ARG A 101 9.61 -10.08 6.95
C ARG A 101 8.27 -10.67 7.33
N PHE A 102 7.53 -11.06 6.33
CA PHE A 102 6.45 -12.01 6.48
C PHE A 102 6.98 -13.39 6.09
N VAL A 103 6.87 -14.35 6.96
CA VAL A 103 7.28 -15.75 6.74
C VAL A 103 6.02 -16.59 6.80
N CYS A 104 5.72 -17.33 5.75
CA CYS A 104 4.53 -18.14 5.65
C CYS A 104 4.85 -19.51 5.07
N THR A 105 4.43 -20.56 5.77
CA THR A 105 4.47 -21.93 5.24
C THR A 105 3.05 -22.36 4.90
N THR A 106 2.84 -22.85 3.67
CA THR A 106 1.56 -23.34 3.18
C THR A 106 1.65 -24.85 2.99
N ASP A 107 0.70 -25.61 3.52
CA ASP A 107 0.63 -27.07 3.38
C ASP A 107 -0.14 -27.52 2.12
N ALA A 108 -0.21 -28.83 1.89
CA ALA A 108 -0.90 -29.42 0.75
C ALA A 108 -2.42 -29.14 0.71
N ASP A 109 -3.04 -28.85 1.85
CA ASP A 109 -4.46 -28.49 1.98
C ASP A 109 -4.68 -26.97 1.97
N HIS A 110 -3.65 -26.15 1.61
CA HIS A 110 -3.65 -24.69 1.63
C HIS A 110 -3.83 -24.06 3.00
N ASN A 111 -3.61 -24.79 4.10
CA ASN A 111 -3.51 -24.19 5.42
C ASN A 111 -2.19 -23.41 5.54
N GLN A 112 -2.20 -22.33 6.32
CA GLN A 112 -1.05 -21.45 6.42
C GLN A 112 -0.63 -21.24 7.87
N ILE A 113 0.68 -21.30 8.11
CA ILE A 113 1.31 -20.85 9.34
C ILE A 113 2.17 -19.65 8.99
N GLY A 114 1.73 -18.47 9.41
CA GLY A 114 2.38 -17.20 9.10
C GLY A 114 2.95 -16.53 10.34
N SER A 115 4.07 -15.82 10.17
CA SER A 115 4.70 -14.97 11.18
C SER A 115 5.17 -13.68 10.58
N PHE A 116 4.94 -12.56 11.25
CA PHE A 116 5.45 -11.26 10.83
C PHE A 116 6.53 -10.77 11.81
N TYR A 117 7.73 -10.58 11.29
CA TYR A 117 8.85 -9.97 11.98
C TYR A 117 8.94 -8.48 11.59
N PRO A 118 8.64 -7.53 12.49
CA PRO A 118 8.68 -6.11 12.17
C PRO A 118 10.11 -5.57 11.99
N GLY A 119 11.10 -6.16 12.61
CA GLY A 119 12.51 -5.81 12.47
C GLY A 119 12.79 -4.32 12.56
N ALA A 120 13.52 -3.82 11.57
CA ALA A 120 13.88 -2.41 11.48
C ALA A 120 12.68 -1.46 11.30
N MET A 121 11.51 -1.96 10.88
CA MET A 121 10.29 -1.15 10.77
C MET A 121 9.97 -0.43 12.09
N SER A 122 10.28 -1.05 13.24
CA SER A 122 10.13 -0.44 14.57
C SER A 122 11.03 0.80 14.81
N GLU A 123 11.97 1.07 13.93
CA GLU A 123 12.84 2.27 13.99
C GLU A 123 12.35 3.40 13.07
N ALA A 124 11.28 3.19 12.32
CA ALA A 124 10.73 4.17 11.39
C ALA A 124 10.33 5.50 12.07
N GLY A 125 9.96 5.44 13.36
CA GLY A 125 9.73 6.61 14.19
C GLY A 125 10.95 7.53 14.38
N ARG A 126 12.17 7.12 14.03
CA ARG A 126 13.38 7.95 14.05
C ARG A 126 13.48 8.90 12.86
N ILE A 127 12.73 8.63 11.78
CA ILE A 127 12.79 9.43 10.55
C ILE A 127 11.98 10.73 10.76
N SER A 128 12.56 11.86 10.42
CA SER A 128 11.91 13.17 10.48
C SER A 128 11.47 13.62 9.09
N LEU A 129 10.17 13.83 8.90
CA LEU A 129 9.63 14.37 7.64
C LEU A 129 10.12 15.79 7.37
N ARG A 130 10.45 16.59 8.40
CA ARG A 130 11.09 17.87 8.21
C ARG A 130 12.41 17.73 7.46
N ARG A 131 13.29 16.82 7.87
CA ARG A 131 14.57 16.57 7.18
C ARG A 131 14.36 16.01 5.76
N VAL A 132 13.34 15.16 5.58
CA VAL A 132 12.96 14.67 4.24
C VAL A 132 12.54 15.83 3.35
N ALA A 133 11.69 16.74 3.83
CA ALA A 133 11.24 17.91 3.09
C ALA A 133 12.41 18.85 2.77
N GLU A 134 13.31 19.10 3.73
CA GLU A 134 14.52 19.91 3.51
C GLU A 134 15.41 19.30 2.41
N ARG A 135 15.70 17.99 2.49
CA ARG A 135 16.51 17.27 1.49
C ARG A 135 15.91 17.35 0.10
N THR A 136 14.61 17.24 0.00
CA THR A 136 13.91 17.16 -1.29
C THR A 136 13.45 18.53 -1.83
N GLY A 137 13.66 19.62 -1.09
CA GLY A 137 13.18 20.95 -1.46
C GLY A 137 11.67 21.13 -1.34
N GLY A 138 11.04 20.46 -0.37
CA GLY A 138 9.61 20.48 -0.07
C GLY A 138 8.89 19.17 -0.43
N LEU A 139 7.71 18.98 0.14
CA LEU A 139 6.79 17.88 -0.17
C LEU A 139 5.40 18.45 -0.41
N ASP A 140 4.73 18.01 -1.47
CA ASP A 140 3.39 18.48 -1.81
C ASP A 140 2.30 17.58 -1.19
N LEU A 141 2.61 16.30 -0.94
CA LEU A 141 1.74 15.32 -0.30
C LEU A 141 2.56 14.24 0.39
N VAL A 142 2.12 13.81 1.56
CA VAL A 142 2.66 12.63 2.25
C VAL A 142 1.56 11.58 2.36
N LEU A 143 1.80 10.37 1.88
CA LEU A 143 0.96 9.23 2.24
C LEU A 143 1.51 8.59 3.52
N VAL A 144 0.73 8.62 4.60
CA VAL A 144 1.01 7.88 5.83
C VAL A 144 0.32 6.52 5.73
N SER A 145 1.07 5.50 5.33
CA SER A 145 0.59 4.13 5.14
C SER A 145 1.04 3.21 6.30
N PRO A 146 0.55 1.96 6.37
CA PRO A 146 0.85 1.03 7.46
C PRO A 146 2.34 0.91 7.79
N ASN A 147 2.68 1.19 9.04
CA ASN A 147 4.02 1.21 9.58
C ASN A 147 3.98 0.87 11.07
N ASP A 148 5.09 1.02 11.76
CA ASP A 148 5.11 1.12 13.21
C ASP A 148 4.13 2.22 13.68
N PRO A 149 3.25 1.95 14.66
CA PRO A 149 2.22 2.90 15.10
C PRO A 149 2.77 4.25 15.56
N GLU A 150 3.92 4.26 16.25
CA GLU A 150 4.55 5.50 16.70
C GLU A 150 5.05 6.34 15.51
N ALA A 151 5.61 5.67 14.49
CA ALA A 151 6.03 6.32 13.26
C ALA A 151 4.84 6.95 12.52
N MET A 152 3.72 6.23 12.39
CA MET A 152 2.51 6.77 11.77
C MET A 152 2.01 8.01 12.49
N LEU A 153 1.89 7.96 13.80
CA LEU A 153 1.45 9.09 14.64
C LEU A 153 2.42 10.27 14.56
N ARG A 154 3.71 10.00 14.56
CA ARG A 154 4.74 11.04 14.43
C ARG A 154 4.65 11.72 13.07
N HIS A 155 4.62 10.96 11.99
CA HIS A 155 4.57 11.51 10.64
C HIS A 155 3.28 12.31 10.40
N THR A 156 2.13 11.87 10.92
CA THR A 156 0.88 12.64 10.88
C THR A 156 1.02 13.99 11.58
N ARG A 157 1.60 14.01 12.80
CA ARG A 157 1.85 15.26 13.53
C ARG A 157 2.86 16.17 12.82
N GLU A 158 3.92 15.61 12.24
CA GLU A 158 4.90 16.38 11.48
C GLU A 158 4.28 16.99 10.21
N CYS A 159 3.40 16.27 9.50
CA CYS A 159 2.64 16.84 8.38
C CYS A 159 1.81 18.05 8.80
N ALA A 160 1.05 17.92 9.89
CA ALA A 160 0.26 19.03 10.43
C ALA A 160 1.14 20.22 10.85
N ALA A 161 2.26 19.98 11.54
CA ALA A 161 3.17 21.01 12.00
C ALA A 161 3.93 21.74 10.85
N LEU A 162 4.14 21.05 9.73
CA LEU A 162 4.81 21.59 8.54
C LEU A 162 3.83 22.19 7.52
N GLY A 163 2.51 22.04 7.74
CA GLY A 163 1.49 22.46 6.78
C GLY A 163 1.50 21.63 5.49
N ILE A 164 2.02 20.39 5.52
CA ILE A 164 2.07 19.50 4.37
C ILE A 164 0.78 18.69 4.33
N PRO A 165 0.00 18.73 3.24
CA PRO A 165 -1.14 17.85 3.06
C PRO A 165 -0.74 16.38 3.19
N PHE A 166 -1.58 15.57 3.85
CA PHE A 166 -1.31 14.14 3.93
C PHE A 166 -2.53 13.30 3.58
N ALA A 167 -2.28 12.08 3.15
CA ALA A 167 -3.25 11.02 2.98
C ALA A 167 -3.03 9.99 4.10
N ALA A 168 -4.11 9.55 4.74
CA ALA A 168 -4.08 8.53 5.77
C ALA A 168 -4.52 7.18 5.17
N ASP A 169 -3.72 6.15 5.42
CA ASP A 169 -4.02 4.76 5.10
C ASP A 169 -3.73 3.92 6.34
N VAL A 170 -4.75 3.66 7.15
CA VAL A 170 -4.57 2.95 8.42
C VAL A 170 -4.49 1.44 8.22
N SER A 171 -5.30 0.90 7.29
CA SER A 171 -5.26 -0.49 6.84
C SER A 171 -5.20 -1.50 8.00
N GLN A 172 -4.30 -2.52 7.94
CA GLN A 172 -4.15 -3.55 8.96
C GLN A 172 -3.77 -3.04 10.35
N GLN A 173 -3.25 -1.83 10.50
CA GLN A 173 -2.92 -1.24 11.80
C GLN A 173 -4.17 -0.96 12.65
N LEU A 174 -5.37 -0.91 12.04
CA LEU A 174 -6.64 -0.85 12.78
C LEU A 174 -6.82 -2.02 13.76
N ALA A 175 -6.18 -3.17 13.52
CA ALA A 175 -6.26 -4.31 14.42
C ALA A 175 -5.57 -4.05 15.78
N VAL A 176 -4.53 -3.23 15.80
CA VAL A 176 -3.66 -3.01 16.97
C VAL A 176 -3.76 -1.61 17.57
N LEU A 177 -4.18 -0.61 16.79
CA LEU A 177 -4.30 0.77 17.24
C LEU A 177 -5.45 0.96 18.22
N GLY A 178 -5.18 1.71 19.29
CA GLY A 178 -6.21 2.17 20.23
C GLY A 178 -7.06 3.30 19.66
N ARG A 179 -8.19 3.59 20.34
CA ARG A 179 -9.13 4.64 19.91
C ARG A 179 -8.48 6.01 19.75
N ALA A 180 -7.66 6.41 20.71
CA ALA A 180 -7.02 7.72 20.69
C ALA A 180 -6.06 7.86 19.51
N ASP A 181 -5.25 6.84 19.25
CA ASP A 181 -4.28 6.83 18.17
C ASP A 181 -4.95 6.78 16.81
N THR A 182 -5.99 5.94 16.66
CA THR A 182 -6.79 5.91 15.42
C THR A 182 -7.39 7.28 15.12
N ARG A 183 -7.96 7.96 16.13
CA ARG A 183 -8.49 9.32 15.97
C ARG A 183 -7.42 10.33 15.58
N ALA A 184 -6.21 10.23 16.16
CA ALA A 184 -5.10 11.12 15.84
C ALA A 184 -4.62 10.97 14.38
N LEU A 185 -4.64 9.76 13.83
CA LEU A 185 -4.31 9.52 12.42
C LEU A 185 -5.35 10.10 11.45
N LEU A 186 -6.58 10.34 11.93
CA LEU A 186 -7.68 10.94 11.15
C LEU A 186 -7.85 12.44 11.40
N ASP A 187 -6.86 13.11 12.00
CA ASP A 187 -6.94 14.55 12.22
C ASP A 187 -6.58 15.31 10.95
N ARG A 188 -7.59 15.61 10.15
CA ARG A 188 -7.56 16.41 8.93
C ARG A 188 -6.67 15.88 7.79
N PRO A 189 -6.66 14.59 7.47
CA PRO A 189 -6.03 14.14 6.24
C PRO A 189 -6.78 14.73 5.03
N ALA A 190 -6.03 15.10 3.99
CA ALA A 190 -6.63 15.49 2.71
C ALA A 190 -7.35 14.32 2.05
N TYR A 191 -6.82 13.10 2.23
CA TYR A 191 -7.40 11.85 1.75
C TYR A 191 -7.37 10.80 2.85
N LEU A 192 -8.44 9.99 2.92
CA LEU A 192 -8.48 8.79 3.74
C LEU A 192 -8.71 7.60 2.81
N PHE A 193 -7.83 6.60 2.87
CA PHE A 193 -8.00 5.34 2.13
C PHE A 193 -8.45 4.22 3.07
N THR A 194 -9.45 3.47 2.63
CA THR A 194 -9.91 2.24 3.28
C THR A 194 -10.41 1.25 2.22
N ASN A 195 -10.47 -0.03 2.57
CA ASN A 195 -11.40 -0.94 1.92
C ASN A 195 -12.75 -0.94 2.65
N ALA A 196 -13.74 -1.67 2.14
CA ALA A 196 -15.08 -1.72 2.74
C ALA A 196 -15.07 -2.27 4.19
N TYR A 197 -14.25 -3.28 4.47
CA TYR A 197 -14.10 -3.84 5.81
C TYR A 197 -13.42 -2.85 6.77
N GLU A 198 -12.36 -2.22 6.33
CA GLU A 198 -11.63 -1.21 7.11
C GLU A 198 -12.50 0.01 7.42
N ALA A 199 -13.40 0.41 6.51
CA ALA A 199 -14.35 1.50 6.73
C ALA A 199 -15.30 1.23 7.91
N VAL A 200 -15.78 0.00 8.05
CA VAL A 200 -16.59 -0.43 9.19
C VAL A 200 -15.74 -0.48 10.47
N LEU A 201 -14.59 -1.13 10.40
CA LEU A 201 -13.69 -1.27 11.54
C LEU A 201 -13.20 0.10 12.06
N LEU A 202 -13.02 1.06 11.17
CA LEU A 202 -12.61 2.42 11.51
C LEU A 202 -13.68 3.14 12.35
N GLN A 203 -14.96 2.97 12.02
CA GLN A 203 -16.06 3.51 12.79
C GLN A 203 -16.11 2.90 14.21
N GLU A 204 -15.94 1.58 14.31
CA GLU A 204 -15.88 0.88 15.59
C GLU A 204 -14.69 1.36 16.44
N ARG A 205 -13.50 1.41 15.86
CA ARG A 205 -12.27 1.82 16.56
C ARG A 205 -12.32 3.27 17.01
N THR A 206 -12.81 4.17 16.18
CA THR A 206 -12.93 5.59 16.54
C THR A 206 -14.12 5.88 17.44
N GLY A 207 -15.20 5.09 17.36
CA GLY A 207 -16.50 5.40 17.94
C GLY A 207 -17.16 6.62 17.26
N TRP A 208 -16.77 6.92 16.01
CA TRP A 208 -17.36 7.97 15.20
C TRP A 208 -18.29 7.36 14.16
N THR A 209 -19.37 8.07 13.85
CA THR A 209 -20.20 7.77 12.69
C THR A 209 -19.47 8.15 11.40
N GLU A 210 -19.92 7.60 10.28
CA GLU A 210 -19.44 7.96 8.95
C GLU A 210 -19.45 9.48 8.72
N GLN A 211 -20.54 10.16 9.06
CA GLN A 211 -20.63 11.62 8.95
C GLN A 211 -19.60 12.36 9.81
N GLN A 212 -19.31 11.84 11.00
CA GLN A 212 -18.28 12.42 11.87
C GLN A 212 -16.87 12.22 11.32
N ILE A 213 -16.62 11.11 10.63
CA ILE A 213 -15.35 10.88 9.91
C ILE A 213 -15.26 11.80 8.71
N LEU A 214 -16.32 11.86 7.87
CA LEU A 214 -16.37 12.75 6.70
C LEU A 214 -16.18 14.23 7.07
N GLY A 215 -16.67 14.65 8.22
CA GLY A 215 -16.46 16.01 8.71
C GLY A 215 -15.00 16.32 9.14
N ARG A 216 -14.13 15.32 9.17
CA ARG A 216 -12.71 15.45 9.58
C ARG A 216 -11.71 15.23 8.44
N VAL A 217 -12.11 14.55 7.39
CA VAL A 217 -11.23 14.20 6.26
C VAL A 217 -11.64 14.99 5.02
N GLY A 218 -10.70 15.23 4.11
CA GLY A 218 -11.00 15.92 2.85
C GLY A 218 -11.80 15.03 1.90
N THR A 219 -11.24 13.91 1.49
CA THR A 219 -11.91 12.91 0.63
C THR A 219 -11.71 11.53 1.23
N TRP A 220 -12.79 10.81 1.45
CA TRP A 220 -12.74 9.40 1.83
C TRP A 220 -12.86 8.53 0.58
N VAL A 221 -11.87 7.68 0.36
CA VAL A 221 -11.75 6.78 -0.79
C VAL A 221 -11.86 5.35 -0.29
N THR A 222 -13.00 4.70 -0.56
CA THR A 222 -13.28 3.33 -0.13
C THR A 222 -13.25 2.39 -1.32
N THR A 223 -12.28 1.45 -1.34
CA THR A 223 -12.25 0.38 -2.34
C THR A 223 -13.21 -0.75 -1.95
N ARG A 224 -13.96 -1.28 -2.93
CA ARG A 224 -15.02 -2.30 -2.73
C ARG A 224 -14.79 -3.53 -3.59
N GLY A 225 -13.53 -3.87 -3.88
CA GLY A 225 -13.17 -5.01 -4.71
C GLY A 225 -13.80 -4.94 -6.10
N ALA A 226 -14.59 -5.94 -6.47
CA ALA A 226 -15.27 -6.02 -7.76
C ALA A 226 -16.35 -4.92 -7.96
N ASP A 227 -16.87 -4.35 -6.88
CA ASP A 227 -17.85 -3.26 -6.92
C ASP A 227 -17.19 -1.89 -7.18
N GLY A 228 -15.86 -1.85 -7.27
CA GLY A 228 -15.12 -0.65 -7.63
C GLY A 228 -14.73 0.23 -6.45
N VAL A 229 -14.92 1.54 -6.59
CA VAL A 229 -14.43 2.55 -5.63
C VAL A 229 -15.51 3.58 -5.37
N HIS A 230 -15.68 3.93 -4.11
CA HIS A 230 -16.55 4.97 -3.64
C HIS A 230 -15.74 6.14 -3.08
N LEU A 231 -16.05 7.35 -3.50
CA LEU A 231 -15.42 8.58 -3.02
C LEU A 231 -16.47 9.48 -2.39
N GLU A 232 -16.19 9.95 -1.19
CA GLU A 232 -17.08 10.83 -0.44
C GLU A 232 -16.34 12.06 0.08
N GLN A 233 -17.04 13.18 0.08
CA GLN A 233 -16.60 14.44 0.67
C GLN A 233 -17.80 15.07 1.40
N ALA A 234 -17.56 15.74 2.50
CA ALA A 234 -18.63 16.42 3.23
C ALA A 234 -19.35 17.46 2.33
N GLY A 235 -20.67 17.32 2.22
CA GLY A 235 -21.49 18.25 1.44
C GLY A 235 -21.38 18.14 -0.09
N VAL A 236 -20.68 17.13 -0.60
CA VAL A 236 -20.54 16.87 -2.04
C VAL A 236 -21.24 15.55 -2.39
N ARG A 237 -21.84 15.49 -3.59
CA ARG A 237 -22.43 14.24 -4.07
C ARG A 237 -21.36 13.16 -4.18
N PRO A 238 -21.57 11.97 -3.62
CA PRO A 238 -20.63 10.84 -3.74
C PRO A 238 -20.39 10.45 -5.20
N LEU A 239 -19.22 9.89 -5.44
CA LEU A 239 -18.79 9.42 -6.74
C LEU A 239 -18.47 7.93 -6.68
N ASP A 240 -19.18 7.13 -7.47
CA ASP A 240 -18.92 5.70 -7.64
C ASP A 240 -18.20 5.44 -8.98
N ILE A 241 -17.10 4.70 -8.92
CA ILE A 241 -16.30 4.29 -10.06
C ILE A 241 -16.30 2.77 -10.14
N ALA A 242 -16.82 2.21 -11.22
CA ALA A 242 -16.80 0.77 -11.44
C ALA A 242 -15.37 0.23 -11.48
N ALA A 243 -15.16 -1.00 -11.02
CA ALA A 243 -13.87 -1.67 -11.12
C ALA A 243 -13.45 -1.84 -12.60
N ALA A 244 -12.16 -1.70 -12.88
CA ALA A 244 -11.64 -2.06 -14.20
C ALA A 244 -11.71 -3.59 -14.39
N PRO A 245 -12.20 -4.09 -15.54
CA PRO A 245 -12.35 -5.51 -15.76
C PRO A 245 -10.99 -6.22 -15.82
N LEU A 246 -10.94 -7.43 -15.27
CA LEU A 246 -9.80 -8.33 -15.41
C LEU A 246 -9.78 -8.98 -16.79
N ARG A 247 -8.62 -9.44 -17.23
CA ARG A 247 -8.52 -10.26 -18.43
C ARG A 247 -9.22 -11.61 -18.22
N ARG A 248 -9.84 -12.11 -19.27
CA ARG A 248 -10.51 -13.42 -19.20
C ARG A 248 -9.52 -14.54 -18.88
N GLY A 249 -9.90 -15.45 -18.02
CA GLY A 249 -9.12 -16.67 -17.70
C GLY A 249 -7.96 -16.44 -16.73
N VAL A 250 -7.84 -15.25 -16.13
CA VAL A 250 -6.85 -14.98 -15.07
C VAL A 250 -7.48 -15.25 -13.71
N THR A 251 -6.80 -16.02 -12.88
CA THR A 251 -7.11 -16.14 -11.45
C THR A 251 -6.49 -14.92 -10.74
N PRO A 252 -7.28 -14.07 -10.09
CA PRO A 252 -6.74 -12.87 -9.47
C PRO A 252 -5.92 -13.20 -8.21
N GLU A 253 -4.75 -12.58 -8.09
CA GLU A 253 -3.94 -12.53 -6.88
C GLU A 253 -4.25 -11.23 -6.12
N PRO A 254 -4.94 -11.25 -4.97
CA PRO A 254 -5.44 -10.05 -4.33
C PRO A 254 -4.35 -9.20 -3.66
N THR A 255 -3.18 -9.78 -3.39
CA THR A 255 -2.09 -9.13 -2.66
C THR A 255 -1.54 -7.94 -3.45
N GLY A 256 -1.48 -6.77 -2.81
CA GLY A 256 -0.95 -5.55 -3.43
C GLY A 256 -1.91 -4.79 -4.36
N ALA A 257 -3.13 -5.32 -4.63
CA ALA A 257 -4.10 -4.61 -5.46
C ALA A 257 -4.50 -3.24 -4.87
N GLY A 258 -4.66 -3.17 -3.54
CA GLY A 258 -4.90 -1.93 -2.83
C GLY A 258 -3.74 -0.93 -2.95
N ASP A 259 -2.50 -1.41 -2.90
CA ASP A 259 -1.30 -0.58 -3.05
C ASP A 259 -1.20 -0.04 -4.48
N ALA A 260 -1.45 -0.89 -5.47
CA ALA A 260 -1.50 -0.48 -6.88
C ALA A 260 -2.62 0.55 -7.14
N PHE A 261 -3.80 0.38 -6.52
CA PHE A 261 -4.86 1.37 -6.57
C PHE A 261 -4.39 2.73 -6.03
N ARG A 262 -3.79 2.75 -4.84
CA ARG A 262 -3.27 3.99 -4.22
C ARG A 262 -2.21 4.64 -5.10
N ALA A 263 -1.30 3.87 -5.68
CA ALA A 263 -0.30 4.38 -6.61
C ALA A 263 -0.94 5.08 -7.83
N GLY A 264 -1.91 4.45 -8.47
CA GLY A 264 -2.63 5.04 -9.60
C GLY A 264 -3.44 6.28 -9.22
N PHE A 265 -4.12 6.24 -8.07
CA PHE A 265 -4.90 7.38 -7.56
C PHE A 265 -3.98 8.57 -7.27
N LEU A 266 -2.89 8.37 -6.53
CA LEU A 266 -1.92 9.42 -6.21
C LEU A 266 -1.24 9.97 -7.46
N ALA A 267 -0.95 9.13 -8.47
CA ALA A 267 -0.45 9.60 -9.75
C ALA A 267 -1.46 10.49 -10.47
N GLY A 268 -2.74 10.12 -10.44
CA GLY A 268 -3.82 10.95 -10.97
C GLY A 268 -3.89 12.32 -10.31
N LEU A 269 -3.73 12.38 -8.98
CA LEU A 269 -3.64 13.65 -8.25
C LEU A 269 -2.39 14.44 -8.64
N ALA A 270 -1.24 13.79 -8.72
CA ALA A 270 0.02 14.44 -9.12
C ALA A 270 -0.05 15.06 -10.51
N TRP A 271 -0.86 14.51 -11.39
CA TRP A 271 -1.10 15.00 -12.74
C TRP A 271 -2.27 15.97 -12.87
N ASP A 272 -2.93 16.31 -11.77
CA ASP A 272 -4.09 17.21 -11.71
C ASP A 272 -5.27 16.73 -12.59
N LEU A 273 -5.57 15.44 -12.53
CA LEU A 273 -6.63 14.83 -13.33
C LEU A 273 -8.03 14.88 -12.69
N GLY A 274 -8.12 15.33 -11.43
CA GLY A 274 -9.34 15.26 -10.63
C GLY A 274 -9.64 13.86 -10.10
N HIS A 275 -10.53 13.77 -9.11
CA HIS A 275 -10.78 12.56 -8.33
C HIS A 275 -11.33 11.40 -9.19
N GLU A 276 -12.22 11.69 -10.13
CA GLU A 276 -12.82 10.67 -11.01
C GLU A 276 -11.75 9.94 -11.84
N GLN A 277 -10.87 10.70 -12.48
CA GLN A 277 -9.82 10.13 -13.32
C GLN A 277 -8.70 9.49 -12.48
N ALA A 278 -8.40 10.05 -11.31
CA ALA A 278 -7.47 9.44 -10.36
C ALA A 278 -7.98 8.05 -9.92
N ALA A 279 -9.26 7.93 -9.57
CA ALA A 279 -9.86 6.65 -9.19
C ALA A 279 -9.91 5.64 -10.35
N ARG A 280 -10.20 6.09 -11.59
CA ARG A 280 -10.15 5.24 -12.79
C ARG A 280 -8.75 4.70 -13.05
N LEU A 281 -7.73 5.56 -12.93
CA LEU A 281 -6.34 5.13 -13.08
C LEU A 281 -5.94 4.15 -11.97
N GLY A 282 -6.32 4.43 -10.72
CA GLY A 282 -6.13 3.51 -9.59
C GLY A 282 -6.76 2.15 -9.84
N SER A 283 -8.02 2.11 -10.31
CA SER A 283 -8.71 0.85 -10.62
C SER A 283 -8.03 0.06 -11.75
N VAL A 284 -7.49 0.73 -12.77
CA VAL A 284 -6.74 0.06 -13.84
C VAL A 284 -5.43 -0.51 -13.32
N LEU A 285 -4.71 0.19 -12.44
CA LEU A 285 -3.49 -0.35 -11.82
C LEU A 285 -3.81 -1.52 -10.90
N ALA A 286 -4.84 -1.42 -10.08
CA ALA A 286 -5.31 -2.53 -9.24
C ALA A 286 -5.62 -3.78 -10.06
N ALA A 287 -6.39 -3.63 -11.15
CA ALA A 287 -6.68 -4.72 -12.07
C ALA A 287 -5.41 -5.28 -12.75
N THR A 288 -4.40 -4.44 -13.01
CA THR A 288 -3.13 -4.90 -13.58
C THR A 288 -2.32 -5.70 -12.55
N ALA A 289 -2.29 -5.28 -11.30
CA ALA A 289 -1.64 -5.99 -10.21
C ALA A 289 -2.33 -7.35 -9.92
N LEU A 290 -3.66 -7.38 -9.87
CA LEU A 290 -4.45 -8.61 -9.68
C LEU A 290 -4.16 -9.71 -10.71
N GLU A 291 -3.63 -9.35 -11.88
CA GLU A 291 -3.32 -10.29 -12.97
C GLU A 291 -1.89 -10.82 -12.95
N THR A 292 -1.12 -10.48 -11.92
CA THR A 292 0.27 -10.91 -11.76
C THR A 292 0.48 -11.52 -10.37
N THR A 293 1.41 -12.45 -10.27
CA THR A 293 1.82 -13.00 -8.97
C THR A 293 2.90 -12.13 -8.35
N GLY A 294 2.63 -11.62 -7.15
CA GLY A 294 3.53 -10.71 -6.41
C GLY A 294 3.22 -9.23 -6.65
N THR A 295 3.55 -8.42 -5.64
CA THR A 295 3.10 -7.03 -5.52
C THR A 295 3.88 -6.04 -6.40
N GLN A 296 5.06 -6.42 -6.91
CA GLN A 296 5.96 -5.56 -7.70
C GLN A 296 6.43 -6.24 -8.98
N THR A 297 5.62 -7.14 -9.54
CA THR A 297 5.93 -7.90 -10.76
C THR A 297 5.20 -7.40 -11.99
N TYR A 298 4.15 -6.58 -11.81
CA TYR A 298 3.42 -6.02 -12.93
C TYR A 298 4.23 -4.94 -13.67
N THR A 299 4.04 -4.89 -14.97
CA THR A 299 4.71 -3.91 -15.84
C THR A 299 3.70 -2.91 -16.38
N LEU A 300 4.03 -1.64 -16.27
CA LEU A 300 3.23 -0.55 -16.83
C LEU A 300 3.83 -0.10 -18.17
N ARG A 301 3.06 -0.25 -19.25
CA ARG A 301 3.41 0.22 -20.58
C ARG A 301 2.30 1.13 -21.11
N ARG A 302 2.69 2.17 -21.83
CA ARG A 302 1.77 3.22 -22.31
C ARG A 302 0.59 2.66 -23.10
N THR A 303 0.86 1.86 -24.11
CA THR A 303 -0.21 1.35 -25.01
C THR A 303 -1.18 0.41 -24.30
N PRO A 304 -0.76 -0.62 -23.55
CA PRO A 304 -1.67 -1.46 -22.79
C PRO A 304 -2.48 -0.69 -21.74
N LEU A 305 -1.85 0.24 -21.01
CA LEU A 305 -2.54 1.03 -19.99
C LEU A 305 -3.66 1.90 -20.59
N LEU A 306 -3.37 2.59 -21.70
CA LEU A 306 -4.38 3.38 -22.41
C LEU A 306 -5.50 2.52 -23.01
N ALA A 307 -5.16 1.33 -23.51
CA ALA A 307 -6.16 0.39 -24.01
C ALA A 307 -7.10 -0.07 -22.90
N ARG A 308 -6.58 -0.36 -21.70
CA ARG A 308 -7.40 -0.72 -20.54
C ARG A 308 -8.27 0.44 -20.06
N LEU A 309 -7.74 1.64 -19.95
CA LEU A 309 -8.52 2.83 -19.60
C LEU A 309 -9.66 3.05 -20.59
N ARG A 310 -9.39 2.88 -21.90
CA ARG A 310 -10.41 2.99 -22.95
C ARG A 310 -11.48 1.93 -22.81
N ALA A 311 -11.10 0.68 -22.62
CA ALA A 311 -12.02 -0.44 -22.49
C ALA A 311 -12.91 -0.34 -21.24
N ALA A 312 -12.35 0.12 -20.11
CA ALA A 312 -13.08 0.25 -18.86
C ALA A 312 -13.94 1.53 -18.77
N TYR A 313 -13.43 2.66 -19.28
CA TYR A 313 -14.01 3.99 -18.99
C TYR A 313 -14.17 4.88 -20.22
N GLY A 314 -13.96 4.35 -21.41
CA GLY A 314 -14.14 5.04 -22.67
C GLY A 314 -12.97 5.92 -23.11
N ASP A 315 -13.08 6.44 -24.34
CA ASP A 315 -12.01 7.21 -25.01
C ASP A 315 -11.60 8.48 -24.26
N ARG A 316 -12.55 9.15 -23.62
CA ARG A 316 -12.28 10.39 -22.87
C ARG A 316 -11.30 10.14 -21.73
N ALA A 317 -11.50 9.05 -20.96
CA ALA A 317 -10.63 8.68 -19.86
C ALA A 317 -9.18 8.42 -20.34
N ALA A 318 -9.03 7.66 -21.43
CA ALA A 318 -7.72 7.38 -22.01
C ALA A 318 -7.03 8.65 -22.53
N ARG A 319 -7.76 9.55 -23.23
CA ARG A 319 -7.20 10.81 -23.75
C ARG A 319 -6.70 11.75 -22.64
N GLN A 320 -7.36 11.81 -21.50
CA GLN A 320 -6.96 12.67 -20.39
C GLN A 320 -5.65 12.20 -19.73
N VAL A 321 -5.40 10.89 -19.68
CA VAL A 321 -4.20 10.30 -19.10
C VAL A 321 -3.03 10.25 -20.09
N ALA A 322 -3.30 10.08 -21.39
CA ALA A 322 -2.27 9.88 -22.42
C ALA A 322 -1.11 10.89 -22.42
N PRO A 323 -1.31 12.22 -22.24
CA PRO A 323 -0.23 13.19 -22.19
C PRO A 323 0.71 13.02 -20.98
N ARG A 324 0.28 12.32 -19.93
CA ARG A 324 1.05 12.12 -18.70
C ARG A 324 1.93 10.87 -18.73
N LEU A 325 1.69 9.97 -19.67
CA LEU A 325 2.40 8.69 -19.81
C LEU A 325 3.59 8.79 -20.78
N THR A 326 4.26 9.93 -20.84
CA THR A 326 5.39 10.15 -21.77
C THR A 326 6.64 9.38 -21.38
N ALA A 327 6.81 9.10 -20.09
CA ALA A 327 7.94 8.31 -19.58
C ALA A 327 7.77 6.79 -19.83
N LEU A 328 6.55 6.31 -20.12
CA LEU A 328 6.29 4.90 -20.40
C LEU A 328 6.50 4.59 -21.89
N ARG A 329 7.30 3.55 -22.15
CA ARG A 329 7.55 3.00 -23.51
C ARG A 329 6.50 1.94 -23.88
#